data_486534e2d5b16a05169715cff9730bf6
#
_entry.id   486534e2d5b16a05169715cff9730bf6
#
_cell.length_a   1.000
_cell.length_b   1.000
_cell.length_c   1.000
_cell.angle_alpha   90.00
_cell.angle_beta   90.00
_cell.angle_gamma   90.00
#
_symmetry.space_group_name_H-M   'P 1'
#
loop_
_entity.id
_entity.type
_entity.pdbx_description
1 polymer ?
#
loop_
_entity_poly.entity_id
_entity_poly.type
_entity_poly.pdbx_seq_one_letter_code
_entity_poly.pdbx_strand_id
1 'polypeptide(L)'
;MKTKEAVELLAALAQETRLSIFRALVQAGPEGLAAGRIAEAVATPASTLSFHLKELSSAGLVRSRQDGRFIYYSADYAAMNELVTFLGEKCCVGASGAAGCAPKAQLNKQRSGA
;
A
#
# COMPACT_ATOMS: atom_id res chain seq x y z
N MET A 1 3.01 12.33 -10.26
CA MET A 1 4.08 11.72 -9.42
C MET A 1 5.35 11.63 -10.24
N LYS A 2 6.47 11.88 -9.60
CA LYS A 2 7.76 11.76 -10.26
C LYS A 2 8.36 10.39 -9.99
N THR A 3 9.24 9.94 -10.87
CA THR A 3 9.90 8.64 -10.71
C THR A 3 10.58 8.51 -9.35
N LYS A 4 11.24 9.56 -8.90
CA LYS A 4 11.91 9.53 -7.60
C LYS A 4 10.93 9.28 -6.47
N GLU A 5 9.77 9.94 -6.53
CA GLU A 5 8.73 9.74 -5.52
C GLU A 5 8.23 8.30 -5.55
N ALA A 6 8.01 7.77 -6.74
CA ALA A 6 7.55 6.40 -6.88
C ALA A 6 8.57 5.42 -6.29
N VAL A 7 9.85 5.66 -6.51
CA VAL A 7 10.91 4.80 -5.97
C VAL A 7 10.86 4.80 -4.45
N GLU A 8 10.63 5.97 -3.84
CA GLU A 8 10.56 6.05 -2.39
C GLU A 8 9.39 5.23 -1.83
N LEU A 9 8.24 5.31 -2.50
CA LEU A 9 7.08 4.52 -2.08
C LEU A 9 7.35 3.02 -2.26
N LEU A 10 7.91 2.66 -3.39
CA LEU A 10 8.20 1.26 -3.66
C LEU A 10 9.25 0.70 -2.70
N ALA A 11 10.25 1.51 -2.36
CA ALA A 11 11.27 1.09 -1.40
C ALA A 11 10.66 0.81 -0.03
N ALA A 12 9.72 1.65 0.40
CA ALA A 12 9.05 1.41 1.67
C ALA A 12 8.23 0.13 1.65
N LEU A 13 7.65 -0.21 0.51
CA LEU A 13 6.85 -1.43 0.38
C LEU A 13 7.69 -2.68 0.10
N ALA A 14 8.95 -2.52 -0.26
CA ALA A 14 9.78 -3.64 -0.68
C ALA A 14 10.39 -4.37 0.50
N GLN A 15 9.56 -4.70 1.48
CA GLN A 15 9.93 -5.49 2.64
C GLN A 15 8.66 -6.24 3.03
N GLU A 16 8.81 -7.53 3.26
CA GLU A 16 7.66 -8.42 3.37
C GLU A 16 6.67 -7.98 4.44
N THR A 17 7.15 -7.65 5.63
CA THR A 17 6.27 -7.23 6.72
C THR A 17 5.59 -5.90 6.41
N ARG A 18 6.33 -4.95 5.87
CA ARG A 18 5.74 -3.65 5.53
C ARG A 18 4.67 -3.78 4.46
N LEU A 19 4.90 -4.61 3.46
CA LEU A 19 3.86 -4.84 2.46
C LEU A 19 2.62 -5.48 3.08
N SER A 20 2.81 -6.43 3.98
CA SER A 20 1.69 -7.06 4.68
C SER A 20 0.92 -6.06 5.53
N ILE A 21 1.62 -5.17 6.22
CA ILE A 21 0.99 -4.12 7.01
C ILE A 21 0.16 -3.22 6.10
N PHE A 22 0.76 -2.76 5.02
CA PHE A 22 0.06 -1.84 4.12
C PHE A 22 -1.19 -2.48 3.54
N ARG A 23 -1.10 -3.74 3.12
CA ARG A 23 -2.26 -4.44 2.57
C ARG A 23 -3.37 -4.61 3.62
N ALA A 24 -2.98 -4.91 4.86
CA ALA A 24 -3.96 -5.02 5.93
C ALA A 24 -4.69 -3.69 6.13
N LEU A 25 -3.97 -2.58 6.06
CA LEU A 25 -4.58 -1.27 6.24
C LEU A 25 -5.47 -0.90 5.05
N VAL A 26 -5.05 -1.24 3.84
CA VAL A 26 -5.87 -1.01 2.66
C VAL A 26 -7.20 -1.75 2.80
N GLN A 27 -7.17 -2.98 3.28
CA GLN A 27 -8.37 -3.80 3.44
C GLN A 27 -9.24 -3.31 4.60
N ALA A 28 -8.64 -2.71 5.61
CA ALA A 28 -9.36 -2.26 6.79
C ALA A 28 -10.26 -1.05 6.54
N GLY A 29 -9.94 -0.26 5.52
CA GLY A 29 -10.72 0.93 5.22
C GLY A 29 -10.17 2.18 5.87
N PRO A 30 -10.80 3.34 5.59
CA PRO A 30 -10.28 4.63 6.02
C PRO A 30 -10.20 4.83 7.53
N GLU A 31 -10.98 4.10 8.29
CA GLU A 31 -10.95 4.24 9.74
C GLU A 31 -9.68 3.66 10.33
N GLY A 32 -9.06 2.72 9.64
CA GLY A 32 -7.79 2.18 10.03
C GLY A 32 -7.85 1.17 11.16
N LEU A 33 -6.68 0.86 11.69
CA LEU A 33 -6.51 -0.10 12.77
C LEU A 33 -5.57 0.46 13.81
N ALA A 34 -5.82 0.14 15.07
CA ALA A 34 -4.88 0.43 16.14
C ALA A 34 -3.67 -0.50 16.02
N ALA A 35 -2.53 -0.04 16.56
CA ALA A 35 -1.28 -0.78 16.42
C ALA A 35 -1.38 -2.24 16.90
N GLY A 36 -2.08 -2.48 18.00
CA GLY A 36 -2.23 -3.84 18.51
C GLY A 36 -2.96 -4.76 17.55
N ARG A 37 -3.97 -4.21 16.85
CA ARG A 37 -4.70 -5.00 15.87
C ARG A 37 -3.85 -5.28 14.63
N ILE A 38 -3.02 -4.33 14.26
CA ILE A 38 -2.09 -4.54 13.14
C ILE A 38 -1.09 -5.64 13.52
N ALA A 39 -0.54 -5.56 14.73
CA ALA A 39 0.44 -6.56 15.19
C ALA A 39 -0.14 -7.97 15.13
N GLU A 40 -1.40 -8.11 15.53
CA GLU A 40 -2.08 -9.39 15.45
C GLU A 40 -2.27 -9.84 13.99
N ALA A 41 -2.71 -8.91 13.16
CA ALA A 41 -3.03 -9.24 11.77
C ALA A 41 -1.80 -9.70 10.99
N VAL A 42 -0.64 -9.13 11.29
CA VAL A 42 0.59 -9.47 10.55
C VAL A 42 1.57 -10.29 11.39
N ALA A 43 1.14 -10.73 12.56
CA ALA A 43 1.94 -11.59 13.46
C ALA A 43 3.33 -11.03 13.70
N THR A 44 3.40 -9.75 14.07
CA THR A 44 4.66 -9.05 14.27
C THR A 44 4.69 -8.42 15.67
N PRO A 45 5.80 -8.53 16.39
CA PRO A 45 5.90 -7.90 17.72
C PRO A 45 5.76 -6.39 17.64
N ALA A 46 5.21 -5.81 18.70
CA ALA A 46 4.93 -4.38 18.74
C ALA A 46 6.18 -3.53 18.52
N SER A 47 7.32 -3.95 19.05
CA SER A 47 8.55 -3.18 18.91
C SER A 47 9.01 -3.10 17.46
N THR A 48 8.92 -4.21 16.76
CA THR A 48 9.27 -4.26 15.35
C THR A 48 8.24 -3.53 14.50
N LEU A 49 6.97 -3.67 14.87
CA LEU A 49 5.89 -3.01 14.17
C LEU A 49 6.05 -1.49 14.15
N SER A 50 6.45 -0.90 15.29
CA SER A 50 6.64 0.54 15.38
C SER A 50 7.62 1.06 14.35
N PHE A 51 8.72 0.34 14.15
CA PHE A 51 9.71 0.71 13.16
C PHE A 51 9.11 0.68 11.75
N HIS A 52 8.38 -0.38 11.44
CA HIS A 52 7.78 -0.50 10.11
C HIS A 52 6.71 0.56 9.85
N LEU A 53 5.90 0.86 10.85
CA LEU A 53 4.89 1.92 10.71
C LEU A 53 5.54 3.27 10.50
N LYS A 54 6.66 3.52 11.17
CA LYS A 54 7.38 4.76 10.99
C LYS A 54 7.91 4.88 9.56
N GLU A 55 8.47 3.81 9.02
CA GLU A 55 8.97 3.81 7.65
C GLU A 55 7.86 4.06 6.64
N LEU A 56 6.72 3.42 6.84
CA LEU A 56 5.58 3.62 5.95
C LEU A 56 5.03 5.04 6.06
N SER A 57 4.98 5.57 7.26
CA SER A 57 4.49 6.94 7.47
C SER A 57 5.44 7.97 6.86
N SER A 58 6.74 7.76 7.00
CA SER A 58 7.75 8.66 6.43
C SER A 58 7.68 8.69 4.91
N ALA A 59 7.33 7.58 4.29
CA ALA A 59 7.17 7.53 2.85
C ALA A 59 5.85 8.11 2.37
N GLY A 60 4.92 8.39 3.28
CA GLY A 60 3.62 8.94 2.91
C GLY A 60 2.58 7.90 2.54
N LEU A 61 2.82 6.65 2.88
CA LEU A 61 1.89 5.57 2.56
C LEU A 61 0.88 5.29 3.65
N VAL A 62 1.18 5.70 4.86
CA VAL A 62 0.34 5.44 6.02
C VAL A 62 0.14 6.74 6.77
N ARG A 63 -1.08 6.94 7.25
CA ARG A 63 -1.44 8.10 8.05
C ARG A 63 -1.81 7.61 9.44
N SER A 64 -1.65 8.49 10.42
CA SER A 64 -2.06 8.17 11.78
C SER A 64 -2.98 9.25 12.30
N ARG A 65 -3.90 8.86 13.16
CA ARG A 65 -4.70 9.82 13.91
C ARG A 65 -4.84 9.34 15.34
N GLN A 66 -4.86 10.28 16.26
CA GLN A 66 -5.06 9.97 17.66
C GLN A 66 -6.52 10.11 18.01
N ASP A 67 -7.05 9.12 18.73
CA ASP A 67 -8.42 9.15 19.20
C ASP A 67 -8.38 8.69 20.67
N GLY A 68 -8.41 9.64 21.56
CA GLY A 68 -8.28 9.36 22.97
C GLY A 68 -6.89 8.80 23.29
N ARG A 69 -6.86 7.59 23.80
CA ARG A 69 -5.60 6.92 24.16
C ARG A 69 -5.00 6.12 23.03
N PHE A 70 -5.71 5.98 21.93
CA PHE A 70 -5.29 5.10 20.87
C PHE A 70 -4.84 5.89 19.67
N ILE A 71 -3.88 5.31 18.96
CA ILE A 71 -3.46 5.82 17.68
C ILE A 71 -3.91 4.82 16.63
N TYR A 72 -4.65 5.31 15.64
CA TYR A 72 -5.12 4.49 14.53
C TYR A 72 -4.32 4.80 13.29
N TYR A 73 -3.95 3.77 12.58
CA TYR A 73 -3.18 3.89 11.34
C TYR A 73 -4.07 3.49 10.19
N SER A 74 -3.99 4.26 9.11
CA SER A 74 -4.76 3.96 7.91
C SER A 74 -3.89 4.13 6.68
N ALA A 75 -4.25 3.43 5.60
CA ALA A 75 -3.55 3.59 4.34
C ALA A 75 -3.85 4.96 3.76
N ASP A 76 -2.83 5.58 3.17
CA ASP A 76 -3.05 6.79 2.39
C ASP A 76 -3.49 6.36 0.99
N TYR A 77 -4.79 6.32 0.78
CA TYR A 77 -5.34 5.82 -0.48
C TYR A 77 -4.97 6.70 -1.66
N ALA A 78 -4.82 8.01 -1.43
CA ALA A 78 -4.39 8.91 -2.50
C ALA A 78 -2.99 8.54 -2.98
N ALA A 79 -2.07 8.30 -2.05
CA ALA A 79 -0.71 7.91 -2.41
C ALA A 79 -0.69 6.57 -3.14
N MET A 80 -1.47 5.61 -2.67
CA MET A 80 -1.57 4.32 -3.33
C MET A 80 -2.08 4.47 -4.75
N ASN A 81 -3.15 5.23 -4.92
CA ASN A 81 -3.74 5.41 -6.24
C ASN A 81 -2.80 6.15 -7.18
N GLU A 82 -2.05 7.13 -6.68
CA GLU A 82 -1.06 7.82 -7.49
C GLU A 82 0.03 6.88 -7.96
N LEU A 83 0.50 6.00 -7.09
CA LEU A 83 1.53 5.04 -7.46
C LEU A 83 1.02 4.07 -8.52
N VAL A 84 -0.15 3.51 -8.31
CA VAL A 84 -0.74 2.56 -9.26
C VAL A 84 -0.95 3.24 -10.61
N THR A 85 -1.47 4.46 -10.60
CA THR A 85 -1.69 5.22 -11.82
C THR A 85 -0.37 5.52 -12.53
N PHE A 86 0.65 5.92 -11.77
CA PHE A 86 1.96 6.21 -12.34
C PHE A 86 2.54 4.98 -13.03
N LEU A 87 2.46 3.83 -12.38
CA LEU A 87 3.01 2.61 -12.95
C LEU A 87 2.33 2.21 -14.24
N GLY A 88 1.04 2.51 -14.37
CA GLY A 88 0.28 2.15 -15.55
C GLY A 88 0.20 3.25 -16.61
N GLU A 89 0.78 4.42 -16.37
CA GLU A 89 0.70 5.52 -17.31
C GLU A 89 1.24 5.13 -18.67
N LYS A 90 0.51 5.55 -19.70
CA LYS A 90 0.89 5.30 -21.10
C LYS A 90 1.07 3.81 -21.40
N CYS A 91 0.30 2.99 -20.71
CA CYS A 91 0.33 1.55 -20.96
C CYS A 91 0.01 1.30 -22.43
N CYS A 92 0.86 0.51 -23.08
CA CYS A 92 0.66 0.07 -24.46
C CYS A 92 0.65 1.17 -25.52
N VAL A 93 1.10 2.36 -25.18
CA VAL A 93 1.15 3.47 -26.15
C VAL A 93 2.02 3.12 -27.35
N GLY A 94 3.10 2.40 -27.11
CA GLY A 94 4.02 2.02 -28.18
C GLY A 94 3.60 0.77 -28.95
N ALA A 95 2.52 0.12 -28.57
CA ALA A 95 2.09 -1.13 -29.21
C ALA A 95 1.06 -0.85 -30.28
N SER A 96 1.17 -1.53 -31.42
CA SER A 96 0.21 -1.35 -32.51
C SER A 96 -1.07 -2.11 -32.23
N GLY A 97 -1.25 -2.78 -31.26
CA GLY A 97 -2.50 -3.42 -30.86
C GLY A 97 -2.51 -3.48 -29.37
N ALA A 98 -3.64 -3.43 -28.78
CA ALA A 98 -3.74 -3.39 -27.33
C ALA A 98 -3.79 -4.75 -26.70
N ALA A 99 -3.39 -5.79 -27.41
CA ALA A 99 -3.49 -7.14 -26.89
C ALA A 99 -2.75 -7.34 -25.59
N GLY A 100 -1.57 -6.71 -25.48
CA GLY A 100 -0.79 -6.78 -24.25
C GLY A 100 -1.38 -6.02 -23.09
N CYS A 101 -2.34 -5.15 -23.37
CA CYS A 101 -3.03 -4.38 -22.35
C CYS A 101 -4.43 -4.95 -22.09
N ALA A 102 -4.55 -6.23 -22.31
CA ALA A 102 -5.81 -6.92 -22.18
C ALA A 102 -6.51 -6.61 -20.88
N PRO A 103 -7.79 -6.83 -20.82
CA PRO A 103 -8.64 -6.31 -19.77
C PRO A 103 -8.09 -6.54 -18.38
N LYS A 104 -7.85 -5.45 -17.70
CA LYS A 104 -7.32 -5.52 -16.34
C LYS A 104 -8.26 -6.25 -15.41
N ALA A 105 -9.54 -6.16 -15.68
CA ALA A 105 -10.53 -6.85 -14.88
C ALA A 105 -10.34 -8.37 -14.94
N GLN A 106 -9.98 -8.90 -16.10
CA GLN A 106 -9.72 -10.32 -16.20
C GLN A 106 -8.48 -10.73 -15.43
N LEU A 107 -7.44 -9.91 -15.50
CA LEU A 107 -6.24 -10.19 -14.77
C LEU A 107 -6.50 -10.19 -13.26
N ASN A 108 -7.30 -9.23 -12.83
CA ASN A 108 -7.64 -9.14 -11.41
C ASN A 108 -8.41 -10.36 -10.93
N LYS A 109 -9.33 -10.85 -11.75
CA LYS A 109 -10.08 -12.04 -11.41
C LYS A 109 -9.17 -13.25 -11.27
N GLN A 110 -8.24 -13.38 -12.16
CA GLN A 110 -7.32 -14.50 -12.12
C GLN A 110 -6.43 -14.49 -10.89
N ARG A 111 -6.18 -13.31 -10.35
CA ARG A 111 -5.31 -13.16 -9.20
C ARG A 111 -6.04 -13.07 -7.89
N SER A 112 -7.36 -13.06 -7.93
CA SER A 112 -8.13 -12.80 -6.73
C SER A 112 -7.89 -13.83 -5.62
N GLY A 113 -7.44 -15.02 -5.98
CA GLY A 113 -7.14 -16.03 -4.99
C GLY A 113 -5.71 -16.01 -4.47
N ALA A 114 -4.90 -15.15 -4.98
CA ALA A 114 -3.48 -15.13 -4.62
C ALA A 114 -3.19 -14.42 -3.31
#